data_a8b35a993673e759363e5af68d3a7934
#
_entry.id   a8b35a993673e759363e5af68d3a7934
#
_cell.length_a   1.000
_cell.length_b   1.000
_cell.length_c   1.000
_cell.angle_alpha   90.00
_cell.angle_beta   90.00
_cell.angle_gamma   90.00
#
_symmetry.space_group_name_H-M   'P 1'
#
loop_
_entity.id
_entity.type
_entity.pdbx_description
1 polymer ?
#
loop_
_entity_poly.entity_id
_entity_poly.type
_entity_poly.pdbx_seq_one_letter_code
_entity_poly.pdbx_strand_id
1 'polypeptide(L)'
;LETYHCKKWQGAGCLAYGQIASAKIPLSRMISPQLYWVMSGDDFTLDINNPDDPKILCVGNNPDRQNIYGAALGLYNSRIVKLINKKGQLKSGIIIDELPTIYFKGLDNLIATARSNKVAVLLCFQDFSQLKRDYGDKEAAVVMNTVGNIFSGQVVGETAKTLSERFGKVLQKRQSMTLSRSDKSTSISTQLDSLIPASKISTLTQGMFVGAVADNFDERIEQKIFHCEIVVDNEKVKAETARYKKIPQTVSYTHL
;
A
#
# COMPACT_ATOMS: atom_id res chain seq x y z
N LEU A 1 -15.35 -34.81 -20.09
CA LEU A 1 -15.64 -33.48 -20.65
C LEU A 1 -16.55 -33.68 -21.86
N GLU A 2 -17.85 -33.80 -21.61
CA GLU A 2 -18.86 -33.90 -22.64
C GLU A 2 -19.10 -32.51 -23.24
N THR A 3 -18.75 -32.36 -24.50
CA THR A 3 -19.15 -31.26 -25.36
C THR A 3 -20.65 -31.34 -25.63
N TYR A 4 -21.46 -30.71 -24.77
CA TYR A 4 -22.89 -30.56 -25.08
C TYR A 4 -23.07 -29.59 -26.24
N HIS A 5 -23.48 -30.14 -27.38
CA HIS A 5 -23.88 -29.39 -28.57
C HIS A 5 -25.06 -28.45 -28.24
N CYS A 6 -24.80 -27.17 -28.23
CA CYS A 6 -25.79 -26.10 -28.08
C CYS A 6 -26.65 -25.88 -29.35
N LYS A 7 -27.21 -26.95 -29.93
CA LYS A 7 -28.00 -26.86 -31.18
C LYS A 7 -29.53 -26.83 -30.96
N LYS A 8 -30.02 -26.88 -29.72
CA LYS A 8 -31.48 -27.04 -29.51
C LYS A 8 -32.15 -25.99 -28.59
N TRP A 9 -31.41 -24.98 -28.12
CA TRP A 9 -32.01 -23.93 -27.28
C TRP A 9 -31.64 -22.55 -27.79
N GLN A 10 -32.32 -22.14 -28.87
CA GLN A 10 -32.32 -20.74 -29.28
C GLN A 10 -33.22 -19.97 -28.32
N GLY A 11 -32.62 -19.20 -27.40
CA GLY A 11 -33.35 -18.38 -26.45
C GLY A 11 -32.70 -18.26 -25.07
N ALA A 12 -33.47 -17.96 -24.07
CA ALA A 12 -33.07 -17.68 -22.69
C ALA A 12 -32.12 -18.69 -22.01
N GLY A 13 -32.13 -19.95 -22.44
CA GLY A 13 -31.24 -20.99 -21.92
C GLY A 13 -29.75 -20.76 -22.19
N CYS A 14 -29.41 -20.27 -23.38
CA CYS A 14 -28.00 -20.01 -23.72
C CYS A 14 -27.40 -18.83 -22.93
N LEU A 15 -28.22 -17.82 -22.68
CA LEU A 15 -27.86 -16.69 -21.81
C LEU A 15 -27.68 -17.13 -20.35
N ALA A 16 -28.54 -17.99 -19.83
CA ALA A 16 -28.43 -18.53 -18.49
C ALA A 16 -27.16 -19.38 -18.30
N TYR A 17 -26.83 -20.23 -19.28
CA TYR A 17 -25.58 -21.01 -19.26
C TYR A 17 -24.34 -20.12 -19.32
N GLY A 18 -24.35 -19.05 -20.10
CA GLY A 18 -23.27 -18.05 -20.14
C GLY A 18 -23.09 -17.34 -18.82
N GLN A 19 -24.18 -16.96 -18.15
CA GLN A 19 -24.15 -16.34 -16.82
C GLN A 19 -23.64 -17.31 -15.74
N ILE A 20 -24.08 -18.56 -15.76
CA ILE A 20 -23.61 -19.59 -14.85
C ILE A 20 -22.13 -19.89 -15.06
N ALA A 21 -21.67 -19.98 -16.31
CA ALA A 21 -20.26 -20.18 -16.63
C ALA A 21 -19.40 -18.99 -16.16
N SER A 22 -19.88 -17.77 -16.33
CA SER A 22 -19.21 -16.56 -15.86
C SER A 22 -19.06 -16.51 -14.34
N ALA A 23 -19.99 -17.09 -13.59
CA ALA A 23 -19.90 -17.22 -12.15
C ALA A 23 -19.01 -18.42 -11.72
N LYS A 24 -19.12 -19.57 -12.44
CA LYS A 24 -18.36 -20.78 -12.10
C LYS A 24 -16.86 -20.61 -12.26
N ILE A 25 -16.39 -19.89 -13.28
CA ILE A 25 -14.95 -19.72 -13.56
C ILE A 25 -14.23 -18.99 -12.40
N PRO A 26 -14.69 -17.83 -11.90
CA PRO A 26 -14.07 -17.20 -10.74
C PRO A 26 -14.19 -18.04 -9.46
N LEU A 27 -15.36 -18.67 -9.23
CA LEU A 27 -15.58 -19.50 -8.04
C LEU A 27 -14.70 -20.75 -8.03
N SER A 28 -14.43 -21.36 -9.19
CA SER A 28 -13.57 -22.54 -9.25
C SER A 28 -12.15 -22.28 -8.77
N ARG A 29 -11.68 -21.05 -8.90
CA ARG A 29 -10.36 -20.62 -8.37
C ARG A 29 -10.32 -20.61 -6.84
N MET A 30 -11.46 -20.48 -6.18
CA MET A 30 -11.57 -20.50 -4.73
C MET A 30 -11.71 -21.91 -4.15
N ILE A 31 -11.83 -22.93 -4.99
CA ILE A 31 -11.95 -24.33 -4.55
C ILE A 31 -10.53 -24.86 -4.29
N SER A 32 -10.09 -24.72 -3.04
CA SER A 32 -8.88 -25.34 -2.54
C SER A 32 -9.08 -25.82 -1.10
N PRO A 33 -8.47 -26.92 -0.67
CA PRO A 33 -8.58 -27.42 0.71
C PRO A 33 -8.22 -26.37 1.75
N GLN A 34 -7.21 -25.54 1.46
CA GLN A 34 -6.74 -24.48 2.34
C GLN A 34 -7.78 -23.37 2.51
N LEU A 35 -8.38 -22.90 1.40
CA LEU A 35 -9.44 -21.89 1.47
C LEU A 35 -10.70 -22.46 2.13
N TYR A 36 -11.05 -23.69 1.83
CA TYR A 36 -12.17 -24.36 2.50
C TYR A 36 -11.98 -24.37 4.01
N TRP A 37 -10.81 -24.77 4.49
CA TRP A 37 -10.49 -24.77 5.91
C TRP A 37 -10.63 -23.38 6.54
N VAL A 38 -9.99 -22.37 5.95
CA VAL A 38 -10.02 -21.00 6.49
C VAL A 38 -11.41 -20.39 6.47
N MET A 39 -12.21 -20.67 5.43
CA MET A 39 -13.52 -20.03 5.25
C MET A 39 -14.68 -20.81 5.89
N SER A 40 -14.47 -22.04 6.34
CA SER A 40 -15.48 -22.83 7.05
C SER A 40 -15.39 -22.70 8.57
N GLY A 41 -14.33 -22.07 9.11
CA GLY A 41 -14.17 -21.78 10.52
C GLY A 41 -14.93 -20.51 10.95
N ASP A 42 -15.23 -20.39 12.23
CA ASP A 42 -15.82 -19.21 12.88
C ASP A 42 -15.13 -18.97 14.23
N ASP A 43 -13.79 -18.90 14.19
CA ASP A 43 -12.96 -18.82 15.40
C ASP A 43 -12.83 -17.40 15.93
N PHE A 44 -13.07 -16.38 15.08
CA PHE A 44 -12.97 -14.96 15.45
C PHE A 44 -13.83 -14.07 14.56
N THR A 45 -14.11 -12.87 15.06
CA THR A 45 -14.83 -11.83 14.31
C THR A 45 -13.86 -10.83 13.67
N LEU A 46 -14.24 -10.24 12.52
CA LEU A 46 -13.42 -9.29 11.77
C LEU A 46 -13.53 -7.84 12.27
N ASP A 47 -14.30 -7.56 13.30
CA ASP A 47 -14.44 -6.24 13.94
C ASP A 47 -13.29 -6.01 14.94
N ILE A 48 -12.09 -5.98 14.42
CA ILE A 48 -10.82 -6.00 15.19
C ILE A 48 -10.66 -4.83 16.17
N ASN A 49 -11.32 -3.70 15.95
CA ASN A 49 -11.28 -2.52 16.81
C ASN A 49 -12.55 -2.36 17.67
N ASN A 50 -13.27 -3.44 17.89
CA ASN A 50 -14.40 -3.47 18.82
C ASN A 50 -13.90 -3.17 20.24
N PRO A 51 -14.50 -2.20 20.97
CA PRO A 51 -14.12 -1.87 22.34
C PRO A 51 -14.20 -3.07 23.31
N ASP A 52 -15.15 -3.96 23.11
CA ASP A 52 -15.39 -5.11 24.00
C ASP A 52 -14.43 -6.28 23.75
N ASP A 53 -13.86 -6.37 22.54
CA ASP A 53 -13.00 -7.49 22.15
C ASP A 53 -11.96 -7.03 21.09
N PRO A 54 -10.98 -6.19 21.47
CA PRO A 54 -9.98 -5.69 20.55
C PRO A 54 -8.99 -6.78 20.15
N LYS A 55 -8.65 -6.82 18.85
CA LYS A 55 -7.80 -7.86 18.26
C LYS A 55 -6.67 -7.28 17.41
N ILE A 56 -5.61 -8.07 17.26
CA ILE A 56 -4.60 -7.88 16.24
C ILE A 56 -4.75 -9.00 15.22
N LEU A 57 -4.99 -8.62 13.97
CA LEU A 57 -5.13 -9.56 12.87
C LEU A 57 -3.94 -9.42 11.93
N CYS A 58 -3.21 -10.53 11.73
CA CYS A 58 -2.14 -10.62 10.74
C CYS A 58 -2.62 -11.52 9.59
N VAL A 59 -2.58 -10.98 8.37
CA VAL A 59 -3.00 -11.71 7.16
C VAL A 59 -1.80 -11.85 6.25
N GLY A 60 -1.39 -13.09 5.98
CA GLY A 60 -0.30 -13.40 5.05
C GLY A 60 -0.81 -13.76 3.65
N ASN A 61 -0.01 -13.42 2.64
CA ASN A 61 -0.21 -13.85 1.26
C ASN A 61 0.92 -14.81 0.84
N ASN A 62 0.58 -15.78 -0.01
CA ASN A 62 1.57 -16.66 -0.64
C ASN A 62 1.71 -16.26 -2.11
N PRO A 63 2.89 -15.77 -2.54
CA PRO A 63 3.12 -15.33 -3.92
C PRO A 63 2.86 -16.43 -4.96
N ASP A 64 3.21 -17.68 -4.65
CA ASP A 64 3.04 -18.82 -5.58
C ASP A 64 1.56 -19.14 -5.86
N ARG A 65 0.67 -18.74 -4.98
CA ARG A 65 -0.78 -19.01 -5.05
C ARG A 65 -1.63 -17.75 -5.03
N GLN A 66 -1.06 -16.62 -5.39
CA GLN A 66 -1.74 -15.32 -5.38
C GLN A 66 -3.05 -15.32 -6.17
N ASN A 67 -3.09 -16.01 -7.31
CA ASN A 67 -4.29 -16.12 -8.15
C ASN A 67 -5.47 -16.84 -7.44
N ILE A 68 -5.16 -17.68 -6.47
CA ILE A 68 -6.16 -18.44 -5.69
C ILE A 68 -6.55 -17.64 -4.45
N TYR A 69 -5.55 -17.18 -3.70
CA TYR A 69 -5.78 -16.51 -2.42
C TYR A 69 -6.21 -15.05 -2.57
N GLY A 70 -5.85 -14.39 -3.67
CA GLY A 70 -6.19 -13.00 -3.90
C GLY A 70 -7.69 -12.68 -3.84
N ALA A 71 -8.54 -13.60 -4.30
CA ALA A 71 -9.99 -13.43 -4.21
C ALA A 71 -10.49 -13.48 -2.76
N ALA A 72 -9.99 -14.44 -1.96
CA ALA A 72 -10.34 -14.56 -0.54
C ALA A 72 -9.80 -13.37 0.26
N LEU A 73 -8.55 -12.97 0.02
CA LEU A 73 -7.95 -11.79 0.64
C LEU A 73 -8.72 -10.51 0.31
N GLY A 74 -9.14 -10.34 -0.95
CA GLY A 74 -9.97 -9.22 -1.36
C GLY A 74 -11.33 -9.17 -0.63
N LEU A 75 -11.94 -10.33 -0.39
CA LEU A 75 -13.18 -10.43 0.38
C LEU A 75 -12.95 -10.02 1.85
N TYR A 76 -11.94 -10.58 2.52
CA TYR A 76 -11.57 -10.21 3.89
C TYR A 76 -11.26 -8.72 4.00
N ASN A 77 -10.42 -8.19 3.14
CA ASN A 77 -10.05 -6.78 3.15
C ASN A 77 -11.25 -5.87 2.97
N SER A 78 -12.14 -6.18 2.02
CA SER A 78 -13.36 -5.40 1.80
C SER A 78 -14.29 -5.42 3.01
N ARG A 79 -14.34 -6.52 3.75
CA ARG A 79 -15.15 -6.63 4.97
C ARG A 79 -14.52 -5.91 6.14
N ILE A 80 -13.21 -6.08 6.35
CA ILE A 80 -12.46 -5.43 7.42
C ILE A 80 -12.59 -3.91 7.33
N VAL A 81 -12.36 -3.32 6.14
CA VAL A 81 -12.51 -1.88 5.93
C VAL A 81 -13.86 -1.36 6.39
N LYS A 82 -14.93 -2.07 6.07
CA LYS A 82 -16.29 -1.67 6.45
C LYS A 82 -16.54 -1.78 7.95
N LEU A 83 -15.86 -2.68 8.63
CA LEU A 83 -16.05 -2.90 10.07
C LEU A 83 -15.24 -1.92 10.90
N ILE A 84 -13.99 -1.69 10.56
CA ILE A 84 -13.09 -0.83 11.33
C ILE A 84 -13.32 0.66 11.08
N ASN A 85 -13.81 1.04 9.90
CA ASN A 85 -14.03 2.43 9.53
C ASN A 85 -15.42 2.92 9.97
N LYS A 86 -15.71 2.79 11.27
CA LYS A 86 -16.98 3.20 11.88
C LYS A 86 -16.74 4.12 13.08
N LYS A 87 -17.74 4.94 13.38
CA LYS A 87 -17.75 5.74 14.61
C LYS A 87 -17.93 4.85 15.84
N GLY A 88 -17.36 5.29 16.97
CA GLY A 88 -17.52 4.59 18.26
C GLY A 88 -16.57 3.40 18.46
N GLN A 89 -15.73 3.09 17.49
CA GLN A 89 -14.71 2.04 17.59
C GLN A 89 -13.43 2.57 18.24
N LEU A 90 -12.56 1.65 18.70
CA LEU A 90 -11.24 2.01 19.20
C LEU A 90 -10.35 2.58 18.09
N LYS A 91 -9.38 3.40 18.48
CA LYS A 91 -8.30 3.82 17.58
C LYS A 91 -7.60 2.58 17.04
N SER A 92 -7.41 2.52 15.73
CA SER A 92 -6.85 1.35 15.08
C SER A 92 -5.89 1.73 13.96
N GLY A 93 -5.10 0.76 13.50
CA GLY A 93 -4.18 0.92 12.37
C GLY A 93 -4.33 -0.20 11.36
N ILE A 94 -4.20 0.14 10.09
CA ILE A 94 -4.06 -0.80 8.98
C ILE A 94 -2.67 -0.61 8.40
N ILE A 95 -1.90 -1.68 8.36
CA ILE A 95 -0.57 -1.71 7.75
C ILE A 95 -0.65 -2.67 6.58
N ILE A 96 -0.42 -2.18 5.37
CA ILE A 96 -0.41 -2.98 4.14
C ILE A 96 1.00 -2.93 3.57
N ASP A 97 1.72 -4.03 3.73
CA ASP A 97 3.00 -4.24 3.08
C ASP A 97 2.78 -4.75 1.66
N GLU A 98 3.51 -4.19 0.69
CA GLU A 98 3.42 -4.52 -0.74
C GLU A 98 1.99 -4.39 -1.29
N LEU A 99 1.41 -3.19 -1.17
CA LEU A 99 0.03 -2.87 -1.59
C LEU A 99 -0.35 -3.37 -3.00
N PRO A 100 0.52 -3.31 -4.05
CA PRO A 100 0.16 -3.80 -5.38
C PRO A 100 -0.14 -5.29 -5.45
N THR A 101 0.35 -6.10 -4.51
CA THR A 101 0.11 -7.55 -4.50
C THR A 101 -1.27 -7.93 -3.96
N ILE A 102 -1.96 -7.00 -3.31
CA ILE A 102 -3.25 -7.23 -2.66
C ILE A 102 -4.25 -6.20 -3.17
N TYR A 103 -5.23 -6.66 -3.96
CA TYR A 103 -6.31 -5.76 -4.39
C TYR A 103 -7.21 -5.39 -3.21
N PHE A 104 -7.27 -4.10 -2.90
CA PHE A 104 -8.00 -3.55 -1.76
C PHE A 104 -9.12 -2.62 -2.25
N LYS A 105 -10.29 -3.19 -2.54
CA LYS A 105 -11.42 -2.42 -3.05
C LYS A 105 -11.92 -1.41 -2.00
N GLY A 106 -12.04 -0.15 -2.40
CA GLY A 106 -12.52 0.94 -1.54
C GLY A 106 -11.44 1.53 -0.65
N LEU A 107 -10.17 1.34 -1.01
CA LEU A 107 -9.03 1.94 -0.33
C LEU A 107 -9.08 3.47 -0.35
N ASP A 108 -9.49 4.06 -1.45
CA ASP A 108 -9.72 5.50 -1.65
C ASP A 108 -10.71 6.06 -0.61
N ASN A 109 -11.84 5.41 -0.44
CA ASN A 109 -12.84 5.78 0.56
C ASN A 109 -12.32 5.60 1.99
N LEU A 110 -11.60 4.50 2.25
CA LEU A 110 -10.96 4.31 3.55
C LEU A 110 -10.03 5.48 3.88
N ILE A 111 -9.09 5.82 3.00
CA ILE A 111 -8.12 6.89 3.25
C ILE A 111 -8.82 8.23 3.47
N ALA A 112 -9.85 8.54 2.70
CA ALA A 112 -10.61 9.77 2.81
C ALA A 112 -11.36 9.91 4.15
N THR A 113 -11.84 8.81 4.73
CA THR A 113 -12.69 8.80 5.93
C THR A 113 -12.02 8.29 7.20
N ALA A 114 -10.88 7.61 7.07
CA ALA A 114 -10.14 6.98 8.17
C ALA A 114 -9.83 7.95 9.32
N ARG A 115 -9.44 9.20 9.00
CA ARG A 115 -9.10 10.23 9.98
C ARG A 115 -10.27 10.51 10.94
N SER A 116 -11.49 10.65 10.43
CA SER A 116 -12.67 10.93 11.26
C SER A 116 -13.05 9.77 12.16
N ASN A 117 -12.66 8.55 11.79
CA ASN A 117 -12.90 7.32 12.52
C ASN A 117 -11.69 6.85 13.35
N LYS A 118 -10.63 7.68 13.41
CA LYS A 118 -9.39 7.41 14.17
C LYS A 118 -8.68 6.13 13.71
N VAL A 119 -8.68 5.87 12.41
CA VAL A 119 -7.97 4.78 11.76
C VAL A 119 -6.72 5.33 11.08
N ALA A 120 -5.54 4.87 11.49
CA ALA A 120 -4.29 5.15 10.80
C ALA A 120 -4.10 4.15 9.66
N VAL A 121 -3.67 4.62 8.48
CA VAL A 121 -3.44 3.77 7.32
C VAL A 121 -2.00 3.95 6.85
N LEU A 122 -1.23 2.86 6.85
CA LEU A 122 0.12 2.78 6.32
C LEU A 122 0.13 1.89 5.08
N LEU A 123 0.52 2.46 3.95
CA LEU A 123 0.60 1.78 2.67
C LEU A 123 2.06 1.72 2.22
N CYS A 124 2.60 0.52 2.03
CA CYS A 124 3.96 0.31 1.56
C CYS A 124 3.92 -0.29 0.15
N PHE A 125 4.80 0.20 -0.72
CA PHE A 125 5.01 -0.32 -2.07
C PHE A 125 6.36 0.15 -2.62
N GLN A 126 6.83 -0.51 -3.66
CA GLN A 126 8.17 -0.25 -4.22
C GLN A 126 8.16 0.81 -5.33
N ASP A 127 7.13 0.82 -6.17
CA ASP A 127 7.06 1.70 -7.34
C ASP A 127 5.61 2.12 -7.65
N PHE A 128 5.46 3.37 -8.09
CA PHE A 128 4.18 3.91 -8.57
C PHE A 128 3.65 3.23 -9.81
N SER A 129 4.53 2.76 -10.69
CA SER A 129 4.13 2.08 -11.92
C SER A 129 3.38 0.79 -11.61
N GLN A 130 3.78 0.06 -10.57
CA GLN A 130 3.07 -1.13 -10.11
C GLN A 130 1.69 -0.76 -9.55
N LEU A 131 1.61 0.30 -8.75
CA LEU A 131 0.34 0.77 -8.20
C LEU A 131 -0.63 1.18 -9.32
N LYS A 132 -0.15 1.93 -10.32
CA LYS A 132 -0.96 2.32 -11.50
C LYS A 132 -1.43 1.12 -12.32
N ARG A 133 -0.57 0.12 -12.53
CA ARG A 133 -0.91 -1.09 -13.26
C ARG A 133 -2.05 -1.86 -12.59
N ASP A 134 -2.01 -2.01 -11.26
CA ASP A 134 -2.87 -2.93 -10.53
C ASP A 134 -4.16 -2.25 -10.02
N TYR A 135 -4.12 -0.95 -9.75
CA TYR A 135 -5.26 -0.15 -9.29
C TYR A 135 -5.83 0.78 -10.36
N GLY A 136 -5.08 1.03 -11.44
CA GLY A 136 -5.40 2.01 -12.46
C GLY A 136 -4.93 3.42 -12.10
N ASP A 137 -4.76 4.27 -13.12
CA ASP A 137 -4.19 5.62 -12.97
C ASP A 137 -5.01 6.51 -12.01
N LYS A 138 -6.33 6.42 -12.06
CA LYS A 138 -7.21 7.26 -11.24
C LYS A 138 -7.11 6.92 -9.76
N GLU A 139 -7.21 5.65 -9.41
CA GLU A 139 -7.13 5.19 -8.01
C GLU A 139 -5.73 5.43 -7.45
N ALA A 140 -4.68 5.13 -8.21
CA ALA A 140 -3.30 5.42 -7.81
C ALA A 140 -3.07 6.92 -7.56
N ALA A 141 -3.62 7.80 -8.39
CA ALA A 141 -3.55 9.25 -8.20
C ALA A 141 -4.29 9.69 -6.93
N VAL A 142 -5.46 9.12 -6.64
CA VAL A 142 -6.21 9.42 -5.41
C VAL A 142 -5.39 9.03 -4.18
N VAL A 143 -4.82 7.82 -4.14
CA VAL A 143 -3.95 7.37 -3.05
C VAL A 143 -2.83 8.38 -2.83
N MET A 144 -2.13 8.74 -3.90
CA MET A 144 -1.00 9.67 -3.81
C MET A 144 -1.37 11.07 -3.33
N ASN A 145 -2.50 11.59 -3.77
CA ASN A 145 -2.90 12.96 -3.43
C ASN A 145 -3.52 13.06 -2.03
N THR A 146 -4.05 11.97 -1.51
CA THR A 146 -4.76 11.98 -0.22
C THR A 146 -3.83 11.72 0.97
N VAL A 147 -2.73 10.97 0.78
CA VAL A 147 -1.79 10.71 1.87
C VAL A 147 -1.06 11.99 2.28
N GLY A 148 -1.07 12.30 3.58
CA GLY A 148 -0.37 13.47 4.14
C GLY A 148 1.11 13.21 4.43
N ASN A 149 1.44 12.00 4.89
CA ASN A 149 2.79 11.61 5.25
C ASN A 149 3.39 10.70 4.18
N ILE A 150 4.63 10.96 3.80
CA ILE A 150 5.38 10.15 2.83
C ILE A 150 6.78 9.90 3.35
N PHE A 151 7.22 8.65 3.26
CA PHE A 151 8.58 8.21 3.54
C PHE A 151 9.08 7.43 2.33
N SER A 152 10.18 7.86 1.74
CA SER A 152 10.75 7.19 0.58
C SER A 152 12.24 6.93 0.77
N GLY A 153 12.65 5.69 0.58
CA GLY A 153 14.03 5.34 0.31
C GLY A 153 14.42 5.63 -1.13
N GLN A 154 15.43 4.95 -1.63
CA GLN A 154 15.87 5.07 -3.01
C GLN A 154 14.77 4.60 -3.98
N VAL A 155 14.37 5.47 -4.88
CA VAL A 155 13.47 5.16 -6.00
C VAL A 155 13.97 5.88 -7.26
N VAL A 156 13.63 5.34 -8.43
CA VAL A 156 14.13 5.82 -9.71
C VAL A 156 12.99 6.22 -10.67
N GLY A 157 13.35 6.82 -11.79
CA GLY A 157 12.43 7.06 -12.89
C GLY A 157 11.29 8.03 -12.57
N GLU A 158 10.06 7.66 -12.93
CA GLU A 158 8.86 8.48 -12.76
C GLU A 158 8.51 8.70 -11.29
N THR A 159 8.71 7.69 -10.45
CA THR A 159 8.47 7.76 -9.01
C THR A 159 9.32 8.83 -8.35
N ALA A 160 10.63 8.89 -8.66
CA ALA A 160 11.52 9.92 -8.14
C ALA A 160 11.13 11.34 -8.61
N LYS A 161 10.69 11.48 -9.86
CA LYS A 161 10.19 12.77 -10.39
C LYS A 161 8.92 13.23 -9.66
N THR A 162 7.95 12.35 -9.53
CA THR A 162 6.68 12.66 -8.86
C THR A 162 6.90 13.07 -7.40
N LEU A 163 7.79 12.38 -6.67
CA LEU A 163 8.17 12.76 -5.32
C LEU A 163 8.88 14.11 -5.26
N SER A 164 9.83 14.36 -6.16
CA SER A 164 10.52 15.64 -6.25
C SER A 164 9.58 16.82 -6.49
N GLU A 165 8.59 16.64 -7.36
CA GLU A 165 7.56 17.64 -7.63
C GLU A 165 6.67 17.88 -6.40
N ARG A 166 6.32 16.83 -5.67
CA ARG A 166 5.52 16.92 -4.47
C ARG A 166 6.23 17.61 -3.30
N PHE A 167 7.55 17.46 -3.18
CA PHE A 167 8.35 18.17 -2.19
C PHE A 167 8.47 19.67 -2.51
N GLY A 168 8.11 20.07 -3.72
CA GLY A 168 8.07 21.46 -4.15
C GLY A 168 9.40 22.03 -4.59
N LYS A 169 9.42 23.34 -4.77
CA LYS A 169 10.56 24.09 -5.29
C LYS A 169 10.95 25.21 -4.35
N VAL A 170 12.22 25.57 -4.39
CA VAL A 170 12.81 26.66 -3.60
C VAL A 170 13.56 27.62 -4.50
N LEU A 171 13.54 28.91 -4.17
CA LEU A 171 14.33 29.92 -4.85
C LEU A 171 15.80 29.79 -4.44
N GLN A 172 16.65 29.38 -5.37
CA GLN A 172 18.10 29.32 -5.19
C GLN A 172 18.80 30.46 -5.91
N LYS A 173 19.73 31.12 -5.19
CA LYS A 173 20.62 32.11 -5.79
C LYS A 173 21.80 31.38 -6.41
N ARG A 174 21.93 31.45 -7.72
CA ARG A 174 23.10 30.94 -8.45
C ARG A 174 24.04 32.08 -8.75
N GLN A 175 25.31 31.95 -8.38
CA GLN A 175 26.37 32.83 -8.79
C GLN A 175 27.11 32.19 -9.96
N SER A 176 27.10 32.87 -11.09
CA SER A 176 27.92 32.51 -12.25
C SER A 176 29.08 33.46 -12.32
N MET A 177 30.29 32.94 -12.31
CA MET A 177 31.51 33.73 -12.44
C MET A 177 32.11 33.46 -13.82
N THR A 178 32.15 34.47 -14.65
CA THR A 178 32.86 34.42 -15.95
C THR A 178 34.23 35.06 -15.79
N LEU A 179 35.27 34.24 -15.97
CA LEU A 179 36.67 34.68 -15.96
C LEU A 179 37.11 34.91 -17.40
N SER A 180 37.35 36.16 -17.76
CA SER A 180 38.06 36.55 -18.99
C SER A 180 39.49 37.02 -18.66
N ARG A 181 40.38 37.02 -19.62
CA ARG A 181 41.80 37.41 -19.40
C ARG A 181 41.99 38.81 -18.80
N SER A 182 41.01 39.68 -18.92
CA SER A 182 41.09 41.08 -18.45
C SER A 182 39.99 41.46 -17.44
N ASP A 183 38.90 40.65 -17.28
CA ASP A 183 37.78 41.02 -16.42
C ASP A 183 37.15 39.85 -15.69
N LYS A 184 36.71 40.09 -14.45
CA LYS A 184 35.91 39.18 -13.66
C LYS A 184 34.49 39.73 -13.61
N SER A 185 33.54 39.04 -14.26
CA SER A 185 32.15 39.38 -14.17
C SER A 185 31.42 38.34 -13.29
N THR A 186 30.71 38.81 -12.26
CA THR A 186 29.90 37.97 -11.39
C THR A 186 28.45 38.29 -11.67
N SER A 187 27.72 37.32 -12.17
CA SER A 187 26.27 37.41 -12.35
C SER A 187 25.55 36.62 -11.26
N ILE A 188 24.60 37.25 -10.57
CA ILE A 188 23.72 36.60 -9.58
C ILE A 188 22.36 36.44 -10.22
N SER A 189 21.94 35.21 -10.45
CA SER A 189 20.59 34.88 -10.91
C SER A 189 19.83 34.12 -9.83
N THR A 190 18.54 34.40 -9.72
CA THR A 190 17.64 33.63 -8.84
C THR A 190 16.86 32.67 -9.71
N GLN A 191 16.96 31.37 -9.43
CA GLN A 191 16.26 30.32 -10.16
C GLN A 191 15.42 29.47 -9.21
N LEU A 192 14.28 29.02 -9.70
CA LEU A 192 13.41 28.11 -8.97
C LEU A 192 13.88 26.67 -9.20
N ASP A 193 14.49 26.07 -8.20
CA ASP A 193 14.98 24.69 -8.25
C ASP A 193 14.18 23.77 -7.34
N SER A 194 14.14 22.46 -7.66
CA SER A 194 13.48 21.45 -6.81
C SER A 194 14.13 21.42 -5.43
N LEU A 195 13.32 21.41 -4.36
CA LEU A 195 13.83 21.35 -2.98
C LEU A 195 14.63 20.06 -2.74
N ILE A 196 14.10 18.92 -3.21
CA ILE A 196 14.82 17.65 -3.28
C ILE A 196 14.78 17.19 -4.75
N PRO A 197 15.90 17.29 -5.50
CA PRO A 197 15.94 16.85 -6.89
C PRO A 197 15.73 15.34 -7.03
N ALA A 198 15.11 14.91 -8.13
CA ALA A 198 14.89 13.49 -8.42
C ALA A 198 16.22 12.69 -8.48
N SER A 199 17.30 13.31 -8.93
CA SER A 199 18.63 12.71 -8.92
C SER A 199 19.13 12.39 -7.51
N LYS A 200 18.83 13.23 -6.52
CA LYS A 200 19.18 12.99 -5.12
C LYS A 200 18.38 11.82 -4.55
N ILE A 201 17.09 11.73 -4.88
CA ILE A 201 16.23 10.60 -4.46
C ILE A 201 16.73 9.29 -5.07
N SER A 202 17.12 9.31 -6.34
CA SER A 202 17.60 8.12 -7.06
C SER A 202 18.98 7.62 -6.59
N THR A 203 19.72 8.44 -5.86
CA THR A 203 21.07 8.11 -5.36
C THR A 203 21.12 7.94 -3.85
N LEU A 204 19.98 7.83 -3.17
CA LEU A 204 19.95 7.53 -1.75
C LEU A 204 20.61 6.18 -1.46
N THR A 205 21.39 6.12 -0.40
CA THR A 205 22.01 4.89 0.09
C THR A 205 21.11 4.20 1.11
N GLN A 206 21.42 2.96 1.42
CA GLN A 206 20.69 2.17 2.43
C GLN A 206 20.63 2.93 3.76
N GLY A 207 19.45 2.96 4.37
CA GLY A 207 19.19 3.67 5.62
C GLY A 207 18.85 5.15 5.45
N MET A 208 19.07 5.74 4.27
CA MET A 208 18.71 7.13 3.99
C MET A 208 17.29 7.25 3.45
N PHE A 209 16.56 8.24 3.94
CA PHE A 209 15.17 8.49 3.57
C PHE A 209 14.92 9.97 3.29
N VAL A 210 14.02 10.22 2.37
CA VAL A 210 13.41 11.54 2.15
C VAL A 210 11.91 11.43 2.36
N GLY A 211 11.29 12.51 2.79
CA GLY A 211 9.87 12.45 2.99
C GLY A 211 9.24 13.79 3.35
N ALA A 212 7.95 13.72 3.56
CA ALA A 212 7.14 14.83 4.04
C ALA A 212 6.19 14.34 5.13
N VAL A 213 5.98 15.16 6.15
CA VAL A 213 5.04 14.92 7.23
C VAL A 213 4.00 16.03 7.29
N ALA A 214 2.76 15.67 7.57
CA ALA A 214 1.67 16.61 7.73
C ALA A 214 1.50 16.98 9.21
N ASP A 215 0.94 18.18 9.46
CA ASP A 215 0.53 18.56 10.80
C ASP A 215 -0.49 17.57 11.36
N ASN A 216 -0.40 17.29 12.64
CA ASN A 216 -1.43 16.56 13.38
C ASN A 216 -2.34 17.55 14.13
N PHE A 217 -3.31 17.03 14.90
CA PHE A 217 -4.25 17.90 15.63
C PHE A 217 -3.62 18.57 16.86
N ASP A 218 -2.61 17.93 17.43
CA ASP A 218 -2.05 18.29 18.73
C ASP A 218 -0.73 19.06 18.57
N GLU A 219 -0.09 18.97 17.38
CA GLU A 219 1.25 19.53 17.16
C GLU A 219 1.41 20.08 15.75
N ARG A 220 1.89 21.30 15.66
CA ARG A 220 2.29 21.93 14.41
C ARG A 220 3.73 21.55 14.08
N ILE A 221 3.93 20.96 12.89
CA ILE A 221 5.25 20.55 12.42
C ILE A 221 5.84 21.69 11.57
N GLU A 222 6.90 22.34 12.07
CA GLU A 222 7.54 23.44 11.36
C GLU A 222 8.30 22.97 10.12
N GLN A 223 9.09 21.91 10.24
CA GLN A 223 9.85 21.32 9.14
C GLN A 223 9.13 20.09 8.58
N LYS A 224 8.30 20.33 7.57
CA LYS A 224 7.47 19.27 6.95
C LYS A 224 8.23 18.33 6.03
N ILE A 225 9.32 18.78 5.42
CA ILE A 225 10.12 18.01 4.47
C ILE A 225 11.45 17.67 5.11
N PHE A 226 11.85 16.41 5.01
CA PHE A 226 13.05 15.91 5.65
C PHE A 226 13.90 15.06 4.71
N HIS A 227 15.19 15.01 5.02
CA HIS A 227 16.17 14.06 4.52
C HIS A 227 16.93 13.55 5.73
N CYS A 228 16.75 12.29 6.09
CA CYS A 228 17.28 11.72 7.32
C CYS A 228 17.88 10.34 7.11
N GLU A 229 18.64 9.92 8.10
CA GLU A 229 19.13 8.54 8.24
C GLU A 229 18.37 7.85 9.36
N ILE A 230 17.97 6.60 9.11
CA ILE A 230 17.40 5.74 10.16
C ILE A 230 18.55 5.03 10.87
N VAL A 231 18.75 5.40 12.13
CA VAL A 231 19.72 4.73 13.01
C VAL A 231 19.03 3.54 13.67
N VAL A 232 19.50 2.33 13.36
CA VAL A 232 18.95 1.09 13.91
C VAL A 232 19.90 0.57 15.00
N ASP A 233 19.35 0.37 16.19
CA ASP A 233 20.04 -0.35 17.28
C ASP A 233 19.93 -1.86 17.03
N ASN A 234 20.94 -2.39 16.36
CA ASN A 234 20.97 -3.80 15.99
C ASN A 234 21.02 -4.76 17.20
N GLU A 235 21.60 -4.34 18.33
CA GLU A 235 21.66 -5.16 19.54
C GLU A 235 20.28 -5.29 20.16
N LYS A 236 19.56 -4.17 20.25
CA LYS A 236 18.18 -4.16 20.72
C LYS A 236 17.26 -5.00 19.84
N VAL A 237 17.37 -4.86 18.52
CA VAL A 237 16.58 -5.66 17.57
C VAL A 237 16.88 -7.16 17.73
N LYS A 238 18.13 -7.56 17.86
CA LYS A 238 18.50 -8.96 18.11
C LYS A 238 17.93 -9.49 19.43
N ALA A 239 18.01 -8.68 20.50
CA ALA A 239 17.48 -9.06 21.80
C ALA A 239 15.95 -9.21 21.78
N GLU A 240 15.24 -8.35 21.07
CA GLU A 240 13.80 -8.44 20.89
C GLU A 240 13.41 -9.65 20.04
N THR A 241 14.10 -9.88 18.91
CA THR A 241 13.86 -11.02 18.02
C THR A 241 14.07 -12.36 18.74
N ALA A 242 15.05 -12.44 19.63
CA ALA A 242 15.30 -13.64 20.44
C ALA A 242 14.15 -13.98 21.41
N ARG A 243 13.30 -13.01 21.72
CA ARG A 243 12.11 -13.20 22.57
C ARG A 243 10.87 -13.66 21.80
N TYR A 244 10.90 -13.64 20.47
CA TYR A 244 9.76 -14.02 19.66
C TYR A 244 9.48 -15.53 19.83
N LYS A 245 8.22 -15.82 20.15
CA LYS A 245 7.74 -17.19 20.21
C LYS A 245 7.45 -17.68 18.79
N LYS A 246 7.84 -18.90 18.48
CA LYS A 246 7.41 -19.54 17.23
C LYS A 246 5.90 -19.69 17.23
N ILE A 247 5.28 -19.22 16.16
CA ILE A 247 3.83 -19.43 15.95
C ILE A 247 3.65 -20.92 15.67
N PRO A 248 2.80 -21.65 16.45
CA PRO A 248 2.52 -23.05 16.17
C PRO A 248 1.95 -23.19 14.76
N GLN A 249 2.50 -24.07 13.95
CA GLN A 249 1.85 -24.46 12.71
C GLN A 249 0.67 -25.36 13.07
N THR A 250 -0.53 -24.80 13.08
CA THR A 250 -1.76 -25.48 13.49
C THR A 250 -2.34 -26.42 12.43
N VAL A 251 -1.72 -26.54 11.24
CA VAL A 251 -2.26 -27.36 10.15
C VAL A 251 -1.20 -28.31 9.63
N SER A 252 -1.27 -29.56 10.04
CA SER A 252 -0.67 -30.67 9.33
C SER A 252 -1.61 -31.09 8.21
N TYR A 253 -1.26 -30.82 6.95
CA TYR A 253 -2.02 -31.21 5.75
C TYR A 253 -1.96 -32.70 5.43
N THR A 254 -1.51 -33.53 6.33
CA THR A 254 -1.28 -34.96 6.11
C THR A 254 -2.52 -35.83 6.30
N HIS A 255 -3.69 -35.25 6.59
CA HIS A 255 -4.92 -36.02 6.84
C HIS A 255 -6.16 -35.44 6.14
N LEU A 256 -6.05 -35.12 4.85
CA LEU A 256 -7.21 -34.98 3.98
C LEU A 256 -7.02 -35.85 2.73
#